data_a5a98685eae35ba1b619c87ad518abe2
#
_entry.id   a5a98685eae35ba1b619c87ad518abe2
#
_cell.length_a   1.000
_cell.length_b   1.000
_cell.length_c   1.000
_cell.angle_alpha   90.00
_cell.angle_beta   90.00
_cell.angle_gamma   90.00
#
_symmetry.space_group_name_H-M   'P 1'
#
loop_
_entity.id
_entity.type
_entity.pdbx_description
1 polymer ?
#
loop_
_entity_poly.entity_id
_entity_poly.type
_entity_poly.pdbx_seq_one_letter_code
_entity_poly.pdbx_strand_id
1 'polypeptide(L)'
;QMCIRDSTNGYSLARKVFFDIGGYSVKDKISELESSIGLTLLEPHINYTNHLFSTLDAGIDIHGIAHITGGGIIENLPRILPDGCAASIQKGSWPVLDVFNAIQSIGGVSEDEMFRAFNMGIGMIFIINKEDVSAVSSALSDTSPIFKIGEIVAGNGEVEIG
;
A
#
# COMPACT_ATOMS: atom_id res chain seq x y z
N GLN A 1 -9.06 12.99 13.63
CA GLN A 1 -9.03 11.65 14.26
C GLN A 1 -8.47 10.70 13.22
N MET A 2 -7.16 10.43 13.29
CA MET A 2 -6.58 9.36 12.50
C MET A 2 -7.07 8.04 13.10
N CYS A 3 -7.98 7.38 12.40
CA CYS A 3 -8.47 6.07 12.79
C CYS A 3 -7.37 5.03 12.50
N ILE A 4 -6.59 4.69 13.51
CA ILE A 4 -5.64 3.57 13.50
C ILE A 4 -6.33 2.26 13.05
N ARG A 5 -7.64 2.21 13.12
CA ARG A 5 -8.49 1.06 12.78
C ARG A 5 -8.71 0.84 11.30
N ASP A 6 -8.52 1.86 10.46
CA ASP A 6 -8.85 1.79 9.03
C ASP A 6 -7.68 1.34 8.13
N SER A 7 -6.45 1.26 8.68
CA SER A 7 -5.28 0.76 7.94
C SER A 7 -5.26 -0.76 7.78
N THR A 8 -6.11 -1.50 8.51
CA THR A 8 -6.17 -2.96 8.49
C THR A 8 -7.34 -3.44 7.62
N ASN A 9 -7.32 -3.07 6.36
CA ASN A 9 -8.36 -3.48 5.42
C ASN A 9 -8.04 -4.86 4.83
N GLY A 10 -9.09 -5.56 4.39
CA GLY A 10 -8.95 -6.89 3.82
C GLY A 10 -8.81 -8.01 4.86
N TYR A 11 -8.81 -7.74 6.18
CA TYR A 11 -8.65 -8.76 7.20
C TYR A 11 -9.74 -9.83 7.17
N SER A 12 -10.97 -9.46 6.84
CA SER A 12 -12.07 -10.42 6.67
C SER A 12 -11.77 -11.40 5.53
N LEU A 13 -11.24 -10.90 4.41
CA LEU A 13 -10.82 -11.72 3.27
C LEU A 13 -9.61 -12.58 3.64
N ALA A 14 -8.58 -12.00 4.26
CA ALA A 14 -7.39 -12.75 4.68
C ALA A 14 -7.73 -13.90 5.62
N ARG A 15 -8.60 -13.66 6.62
CA ARG A 15 -9.06 -14.70 7.55
C ARG A 15 -9.86 -15.78 6.83
N LYS A 16 -10.78 -15.39 5.97
CA LYS A 16 -11.55 -16.34 5.16
C LYS A 16 -10.63 -17.22 4.30
N VAL A 17 -9.63 -16.61 3.66
CA VAL A 17 -8.70 -17.33 2.80
C VAL A 17 -7.85 -18.31 3.61
N PHE A 18 -7.19 -17.86 4.68
CA PHE A 18 -6.30 -18.75 5.43
C PHE A 18 -7.07 -19.79 6.24
N PHE A 19 -8.12 -19.39 6.95
CA PHE A 19 -8.76 -20.28 7.92
C PHE A 19 -9.91 -21.09 7.33
N ASP A 20 -10.78 -20.47 6.50
CA ASP A 20 -11.97 -21.17 5.97
C ASP A 20 -11.65 -21.92 4.67
N ILE A 21 -10.90 -21.30 3.74
CA ILE A 21 -10.57 -21.90 2.43
C ILE A 21 -9.34 -22.81 2.56
N GLY A 22 -8.25 -22.28 3.13
CA GLY A 22 -6.99 -23.00 3.28
C GLY A 22 -7.00 -24.03 4.41
N GLY A 23 -7.93 -23.93 5.36
CA GLY A 23 -8.05 -24.84 6.50
C GLY A 23 -6.90 -24.75 7.51
N TYR A 24 -6.11 -23.66 7.44
CA TYR A 24 -4.97 -23.46 8.34
C TYR A 24 -5.40 -22.94 9.71
N SER A 25 -4.52 -23.11 10.69
CA SER A 25 -4.60 -22.48 12.01
C SER A 25 -3.66 -21.28 12.12
N VAL A 26 -3.83 -20.45 13.14
CA VAL A 26 -2.95 -19.30 13.41
C VAL A 26 -1.49 -19.70 13.68
N LYS A 27 -1.23 -20.95 14.07
CA LYS A 27 0.11 -21.47 14.39
C LYS A 27 0.80 -22.09 13.18
N ASP A 28 0.06 -22.34 12.11
CA ASP A 28 0.61 -23.01 10.95
C ASP A 28 1.57 -22.08 10.19
N LYS A 29 2.60 -22.70 9.61
CA LYS A 29 3.52 -22.08 8.67
C LYS A 29 3.24 -22.64 7.29
N ILE A 30 3.26 -21.78 6.31
CA ILE A 30 3.22 -22.14 4.89
C ILE A 30 4.54 -21.72 4.24
N SER A 31 4.90 -22.36 3.14
CA SER A 31 6.19 -22.16 2.46
C SER A 31 6.43 -20.72 2.02
N GLU A 32 5.36 -20.00 1.74
CA GLU A 32 5.36 -18.62 1.25
C GLU A 32 5.62 -17.59 2.35
N LEU A 33 5.52 -17.97 3.63
CA LEU A 33 5.65 -17.05 4.76
C LEU A 33 6.84 -17.38 5.64
N GLU A 34 7.61 -16.38 6.05
CA GLU A 34 8.74 -16.54 6.97
C GLU A 34 8.26 -16.93 8.39
N SER A 35 7.10 -16.44 8.80
CA SER A 35 6.50 -16.66 10.13
C SER A 35 5.22 -17.49 10.04
N SER A 36 4.63 -17.83 11.20
CA SER A 36 3.30 -18.43 11.23
C SER A 36 2.25 -17.42 10.72
N ILE A 37 1.15 -17.94 10.18
CA ILE A 37 0.05 -17.11 9.66
C ILE A 37 -0.41 -16.10 10.71
N GLY A 38 -0.55 -16.50 11.96
CA GLY A 38 -0.96 -15.59 13.03
C GLY A 38 0.04 -14.46 13.28
N LEU A 39 1.35 -14.74 13.30
CA LEU A 39 2.38 -13.71 13.47
C LEU A 39 2.43 -12.77 12.27
N THR A 40 2.36 -13.29 11.06
CA THR A 40 2.30 -12.47 9.83
C THR A 40 1.09 -11.53 9.84
N LEU A 41 -0.08 -12.02 10.26
CA LEU A 41 -1.28 -11.19 10.35
C LEU A 41 -1.27 -10.21 11.54
N LEU A 42 -0.40 -10.38 12.51
CA LEU A 42 -0.22 -9.47 13.64
C LEU A 42 0.90 -8.45 13.42
N GLU A 43 1.56 -8.45 12.26
CA GLU A 43 2.61 -7.48 11.94
C GLU A 43 2.10 -6.05 12.14
N PRO A 44 2.81 -5.22 12.91
CA PRO A 44 2.38 -3.85 13.17
C PRO A 44 2.35 -3.00 11.90
N HIS A 45 1.38 -2.11 11.79
CA HIS A 45 1.36 -1.11 10.74
C HIS A 45 2.49 -0.10 10.90
N ILE A 46 3.04 0.35 9.77
CA ILE A 46 4.04 1.40 9.74
C ILE A 46 3.40 2.72 10.19
N ASN A 47 4.07 3.40 11.12
CA ASN A 47 3.72 4.77 11.49
C ASN A 47 4.42 5.75 10.57
N TYR A 48 3.66 6.42 9.71
CA TYR A 48 4.18 7.34 8.69
C TYR A 48 4.47 8.76 9.20
N THR A 49 4.31 9.03 10.49
CA THR A 49 4.53 10.38 11.05
C THR A 49 5.94 10.89 10.78
N ASN A 50 6.96 10.06 11.03
CA ASN A 50 8.34 10.44 10.78
C ASN A 50 8.61 10.66 9.28
N HIS A 51 8.04 9.85 8.41
CA HIS A 51 8.16 10.02 6.95
C HIS A 51 7.62 11.39 6.51
N LEU A 52 6.45 11.76 7.01
CA LEU A 52 5.83 13.05 6.70
C LEU A 52 6.68 14.21 7.20
N PHE A 53 7.05 14.21 8.47
CA PHE A 53 7.81 15.32 9.04
C PHE A 53 9.22 15.44 8.43
N SER A 54 9.94 14.34 8.21
CA SER A 54 11.25 14.39 7.55
C SER A 54 11.16 14.94 6.12
N THR A 55 10.08 14.65 5.40
CA THR A 55 9.86 15.21 4.06
C THR A 55 9.59 16.72 4.12
N LEU A 56 8.77 17.17 5.06
CA LEU A 56 8.48 18.59 5.27
C LEU A 56 9.70 19.36 5.75
N ASP A 57 10.46 18.81 6.69
CA ASP A 57 11.70 19.43 7.23
C ASP A 57 12.79 19.55 6.16
N ALA A 58 12.79 18.67 5.17
CA ALA A 58 13.66 18.78 3.99
C ALA A 58 13.22 19.88 3.00
N GLY A 59 12.13 20.61 3.29
CA GLY A 59 11.62 21.70 2.45
C GLY A 59 10.93 21.22 1.17
N ILE A 60 10.51 19.97 1.12
CA ILE A 60 9.85 19.38 -0.05
C ILE A 60 8.39 19.79 -0.07
N ASP A 61 7.94 20.29 -1.21
CA ASP A 61 6.53 20.64 -1.44
C ASP A 61 5.71 19.39 -1.74
N ILE A 62 4.82 19.03 -0.80
CA ILE A 62 3.93 17.88 -0.93
C ILE A 62 2.59 18.34 -1.46
N HIS A 63 2.28 18.02 -2.71
CA HIS A 63 1.03 18.39 -3.38
C HIS A 63 -0.16 17.56 -2.93
N GLY A 64 0.06 16.34 -2.45
CA GLY A 64 -0.99 15.48 -1.96
C GLY A 64 -0.47 14.30 -1.15
N ILE A 65 -1.29 13.82 -0.21
CA ILE A 65 -0.99 12.66 0.63
C ILE A 65 -2.21 11.74 0.62
N ALA A 66 -2.02 10.49 0.18
CA ALA A 66 -3.04 9.45 0.28
C ALA A 66 -2.60 8.37 1.27
N HIS A 67 -3.40 8.17 2.33
CA HIS A 67 -3.27 7.00 3.20
C HIS A 67 -4.10 5.87 2.59
N ILE A 68 -3.43 4.79 2.21
CA ILE A 68 -4.06 3.68 1.49
C ILE A 68 -4.71 2.73 2.49
N THR A 69 -6.03 2.71 2.45
CA THR A 69 -6.91 1.93 3.32
C THR A 69 -7.85 1.05 2.49
N GLY A 70 -9.07 0.73 2.96
CA GLY A 70 -10.06 -0.01 2.17
C GLY A 70 -10.35 0.65 0.84
N GLY A 71 -10.47 -0.14 -0.20
CA GLY A 71 -10.53 0.32 -1.58
C GLY A 71 -9.17 0.39 -2.26
N GLY A 72 -8.05 0.17 -1.50
CA GLY A 72 -6.69 0.14 -2.04
C GLY A 72 -6.28 1.45 -2.70
N ILE A 73 -5.26 1.39 -3.56
CA ILE A 73 -4.77 2.55 -4.31
C ILE A 73 -5.87 3.10 -5.22
N ILE A 74 -6.66 2.22 -5.82
CA ILE A 74 -7.70 2.54 -6.82
C ILE A 74 -8.75 3.50 -6.26
N GLU A 75 -9.17 3.35 -5.00
CA GLU A 75 -10.22 4.18 -4.42
C GLU A 75 -9.71 5.31 -3.51
N ASN A 76 -8.48 5.19 -3.00
CA ASN A 76 -7.95 6.21 -2.07
C ASN A 76 -7.20 7.33 -2.81
N LEU A 77 -6.41 7.01 -3.83
CA LEU A 77 -5.64 8.02 -4.56
C LEU A 77 -6.52 9.04 -5.31
N PRO A 78 -7.63 8.67 -5.96
CA PRO A 78 -8.52 9.63 -6.63
C PRO A 78 -9.05 10.74 -5.73
N ARG A 79 -9.20 10.48 -4.44
CA ARG A 79 -9.77 11.45 -3.47
C ARG A 79 -8.94 12.71 -3.29
N ILE A 80 -7.66 12.65 -3.68
CA ILE A 80 -6.72 13.77 -3.54
C ILE A 80 -6.27 14.32 -4.89
N LEU A 81 -6.73 13.75 -6.01
CA LEU A 81 -6.40 14.26 -7.33
C LEU A 81 -7.29 15.47 -7.65
N PRO A 82 -6.72 16.58 -8.16
CA PRO A 82 -7.51 17.69 -8.67
C PRO A 82 -8.19 17.33 -9.99
N ASP A 83 -9.19 18.13 -10.36
CA ASP A 83 -9.88 18.00 -11.65
C ASP A 83 -8.87 18.07 -12.82
N GLY A 84 -9.08 17.21 -13.81
CA GLY A 84 -8.20 17.12 -14.98
C GLY A 84 -6.93 16.26 -14.78
N CYS A 85 -6.78 15.63 -13.60
CA CYS A 85 -5.68 14.73 -13.31
C CYS A 85 -6.14 13.28 -13.17
N ALA A 86 -5.23 12.36 -13.45
CA ALA A 86 -5.32 10.93 -13.23
C ALA A 86 -3.97 10.42 -12.70
N ALA A 87 -3.89 9.19 -12.26
CA ALA A 87 -2.64 8.57 -11.83
C ALA A 87 -2.33 7.33 -12.65
N SER A 88 -1.09 7.24 -13.14
CA SER A 88 -0.54 6.04 -13.79
C SER A 88 0.44 5.38 -12.82
N ILE A 89 0.08 4.21 -12.30
CA ILE A 89 0.87 3.44 -11.35
C ILE A 89 1.54 2.28 -12.07
N GLN A 90 2.86 2.19 -11.91
CA GLN A 90 3.67 1.16 -12.54
C GLN A 90 3.71 -0.10 -11.65
N LYS A 91 3.05 -1.15 -12.10
CA LYS A 91 3.12 -2.47 -11.47
C LYS A 91 4.56 -2.99 -11.42
N GLY A 92 4.94 -3.62 -10.31
CA GLY A 92 6.31 -4.14 -10.13
C GLY A 92 7.36 -3.09 -9.75
N SER A 93 6.98 -1.81 -9.58
CA SER A 93 7.90 -0.78 -9.09
C SER A 93 8.16 -0.85 -7.58
N TRP A 94 7.46 -1.70 -6.86
CA TRP A 94 7.70 -2.03 -5.45
C TRP A 94 7.54 -3.54 -5.21
N PRO A 95 8.16 -4.11 -4.17
CA PRO A 95 7.96 -5.51 -3.80
C PRO A 95 6.58 -5.68 -3.14
N VAL A 96 5.79 -6.60 -3.68
CA VAL A 96 4.55 -7.05 -3.04
C VAL A 96 4.90 -8.03 -1.94
N LEU A 97 4.37 -7.85 -0.74
CA LEU A 97 4.64 -8.73 0.40
C LEU A 97 4.08 -10.14 0.16
N ASP A 98 4.81 -11.14 0.60
CA ASP A 98 4.47 -12.57 0.39
C ASP A 98 3.09 -12.95 0.92
N VAL A 99 2.62 -12.29 1.97
CA VAL A 99 1.27 -12.50 2.50
C VAL A 99 0.17 -12.22 1.47
N PHE A 100 0.36 -11.23 0.59
CA PHE A 100 -0.62 -10.92 -0.46
C PHE A 100 -0.58 -11.98 -1.56
N ASN A 101 0.61 -12.45 -1.93
CA ASN A 101 0.79 -13.55 -2.89
C ASN A 101 0.14 -14.85 -2.36
N ALA A 102 0.32 -15.15 -1.08
CA ALA A 102 -0.29 -16.30 -0.43
C ALA A 102 -1.83 -16.19 -0.41
N ILE A 103 -2.39 -15.02 -0.05
CA ILE A 103 -3.83 -14.78 -0.06
C ILE A 103 -4.39 -14.96 -1.46
N GLN A 104 -3.74 -14.40 -2.46
CA GLN A 104 -4.16 -14.51 -3.86
C GLN A 104 -4.18 -15.96 -4.33
N SER A 105 -3.10 -16.69 -4.08
CA SER A 105 -2.94 -18.07 -4.52
C SER A 105 -3.90 -19.03 -3.82
N ILE A 106 -3.98 -18.99 -2.49
CA ILE A 106 -4.83 -19.89 -1.70
C ILE A 106 -6.32 -19.58 -1.92
N GLY A 107 -6.66 -18.28 -1.99
CA GLY A 107 -8.04 -17.82 -2.13
C GLY A 107 -8.56 -17.84 -3.57
N GLY A 108 -7.70 -18.01 -4.57
CA GLY A 108 -8.05 -17.83 -5.98
C GLY A 108 -8.59 -16.43 -6.26
N VAL A 109 -8.07 -15.41 -5.55
CA VAL A 109 -8.56 -14.03 -5.65
C VAL A 109 -7.99 -13.37 -6.90
N SER A 110 -8.83 -12.69 -7.68
CA SER A 110 -8.37 -11.98 -8.86
C SER A 110 -7.45 -10.82 -8.47
N GLU A 111 -6.52 -10.46 -9.35
CA GLU A 111 -5.58 -9.38 -9.09
C GLU A 111 -6.30 -8.05 -8.84
N ASP A 112 -7.33 -7.74 -9.62
CA ASP A 112 -8.14 -6.53 -9.43
C ASP A 112 -8.79 -6.46 -8.05
N GLU A 113 -9.27 -7.59 -7.54
CA GLU A 113 -9.84 -7.66 -6.20
C GLU A 113 -8.76 -7.52 -5.13
N MET A 114 -7.57 -8.04 -5.34
CA MET A 114 -6.43 -7.83 -4.44
C MET A 114 -6.10 -6.34 -4.31
N PHE A 115 -6.02 -5.59 -5.41
CA PHE A 115 -5.76 -4.15 -5.40
C PHE A 115 -6.91 -3.30 -4.83
N ARG A 116 -8.12 -3.86 -4.74
CA ARG A 116 -9.27 -3.22 -4.08
C ARG A 116 -9.35 -3.56 -2.59
N ALA A 117 -9.09 -4.81 -2.24
CA ALA A 117 -9.18 -5.27 -0.86
C ALA A 117 -7.99 -4.83 0.00
N PHE A 118 -6.80 -4.74 -0.60
CA PHE A 118 -5.53 -4.52 0.10
C PHE A 118 -4.76 -3.33 -0.44
N ASN A 119 -3.84 -2.82 0.38
CA ASN A 119 -2.88 -1.79 -0.03
C ASN A 119 -1.70 -2.34 -0.86
N MET A 120 -1.59 -3.65 -0.99
CA MET A 120 -0.53 -4.38 -1.72
C MET A 120 0.90 -3.99 -1.33
N GLY A 121 1.10 -3.54 -0.07
CA GLY A 121 2.40 -3.11 0.45
C GLY A 121 2.64 -1.59 0.41
N ILE A 122 1.75 -0.82 -0.20
CA ILE A 122 1.82 0.65 -0.24
C ILE A 122 0.80 1.22 0.73
N GLY A 123 1.24 1.63 1.91
CA GLY A 123 0.35 2.18 2.93
C GLY A 123 0.17 3.70 2.85
N MET A 124 1.13 4.42 2.25
CA MET A 124 1.03 5.87 2.07
C MET A 124 1.67 6.32 0.76
N ILE A 125 1.04 7.25 0.08
CA ILE A 125 1.53 7.85 -1.17
C ILE A 125 1.69 9.36 -0.95
N PHE A 126 2.85 9.89 -1.33
CA PHE A 126 3.11 11.33 -1.45
C PHE A 126 3.15 11.72 -2.93
N ILE A 127 2.45 12.79 -3.28
CA ILE A 127 2.55 13.43 -4.59
C ILE A 127 3.47 14.63 -4.44
N ILE A 128 4.57 14.61 -5.18
CA ILE A 128 5.63 15.64 -5.12
C ILE A 128 6.07 16.00 -6.53
N ASN A 129 6.86 17.08 -6.66
CA ASN A 129 7.49 17.41 -7.93
C ASN A 129 8.50 16.34 -8.34
N LYS A 130 8.68 16.17 -9.64
CA LYS A 130 9.60 15.17 -10.20
C LYS A 130 11.05 15.42 -9.78
N GLU A 131 11.45 16.68 -9.67
CA GLU A 131 12.79 17.11 -9.25
C GLU A 131 13.09 16.80 -7.79
N ASP A 132 12.06 16.65 -6.94
CA ASP A 132 12.22 16.40 -5.50
C ASP A 132 12.38 14.91 -5.14
N VAL A 133 12.22 14.00 -6.10
CA VAL A 133 12.29 12.53 -5.86
C VAL A 133 13.60 12.12 -5.19
N SER A 134 14.74 12.67 -5.65
CA SER A 134 16.04 12.35 -5.06
C SER A 134 16.21 12.92 -3.65
N ALA A 135 15.64 14.10 -3.39
CA ALA A 135 15.66 14.75 -2.07
C ALA A 135 14.82 13.95 -1.06
N VAL A 136 13.61 13.49 -1.45
CA VAL A 136 12.77 12.60 -0.63
C VAL A 136 13.51 11.32 -0.31
N SER A 137 14.12 10.68 -1.32
CA SER A 137 14.89 9.44 -1.13
C SER A 137 16.02 9.62 -0.11
N SER A 138 16.68 10.77 -0.14
CA SER A 138 17.75 11.08 0.82
C SER A 138 17.20 11.38 2.21
N ALA A 139 16.13 12.17 2.32
CA ALA A 139 15.52 12.56 3.59
C ALA A 139 14.93 11.36 4.36
N LEU A 140 14.54 10.30 3.64
CA LEU A 140 13.89 9.12 4.20
C LEU A 140 14.78 7.86 4.19
N SER A 141 16.09 8.00 3.90
CA SER A 141 17.03 6.86 3.78
C SER A 141 17.07 5.96 5.01
N ASP A 142 16.88 6.53 6.20
CA ASP A 142 16.93 5.80 7.49
C ASP A 142 15.56 5.32 7.98
N THR A 143 14.55 5.46 7.14
CA THR A 143 13.17 5.02 7.44
C THR A 143 12.82 3.70 6.74
N SER A 144 11.53 3.47 6.52
CA SER A 144 11.07 2.36 5.69
C SER A 144 11.46 2.55 4.23
N PRO A 145 11.57 1.48 3.44
CA PRO A 145 11.80 1.58 2.00
C PRO A 145 10.76 2.47 1.32
N ILE A 146 11.23 3.31 0.40
CA ILE A 146 10.41 4.17 -0.44
C ILE A 146 10.57 3.82 -1.91
N PHE A 147 9.48 3.95 -2.65
CA PHE A 147 9.43 3.57 -4.06
C PHE A 147 8.78 4.69 -4.88
N LYS A 148 9.34 4.98 -6.06
CA LYS A 148 8.61 5.74 -7.07
C LYS A 148 7.66 4.76 -7.77
N ILE A 149 6.37 4.89 -7.49
CA ILE A 149 5.37 3.92 -7.96
C ILE A 149 4.59 4.38 -9.21
N GLY A 150 4.74 5.63 -9.61
CA GLY A 150 3.99 6.14 -10.77
C GLY A 150 4.12 7.64 -10.95
N GLU A 151 3.23 8.19 -11.75
CA GLU A 151 3.19 9.61 -12.12
C GLU A 151 1.74 10.10 -12.21
N ILE A 152 1.54 11.40 -11.92
CA ILE A 152 0.27 12.07 -12.18
C ILE A 152 0.26 12.50 -13.64
N VAL A 153 -0.81 12.20 -14.32
CA VAL A 153 -1.03 12.46 -15.74
C VAL A 153 -2.34 13.24 -15.97
N ALA A 154 -2.56 13.75 -17.17
CA ALA A 154 -3.86 14.32 -17.52
C ALA A 154 -4.94 13.22 -17.59
N GLY A 155 -6.12 13.48 -17.01
CA GLY A 155 -7.21 12.51 -16.96
C GLY A 155 -8.41 13.02 -16.16
N ASN A 156 -9.31 12.12 -15.76
CA ASN A 156 -10.56 12.48 -15.09
C ASN A 156 -10.71 11.78 -13.71
N GLY A 157 -9.63 11.66 -12.96
CA GLY A 157 -9.65 11.09 -11.60
C GLY A 157 -9.43 9.58 -11.55
N GLU A 158 -9.21 8.91 -12.68
CA GLU A 158 -8.93 7.48 -12.74
C GLU A 158 -7.53 7.13 -12.22
N VAL A 159 -7.36 5.90 -11.77
CA VAL A 159 -6.08 5.29 -11.43
C VAL A 159 -5.89 4.06 -12.29
N GLU A 160 -4.88 4.08 -13.14
CA GLU A 160 -4.47 2.95 -13.94
C GLU A 160 -3.26 2.27 -13.29
N ILE A 161 -3.31 0.93 -13.15
CA ILE A 161 -2.21 0.10 -12.64
C ILE A 161 -1.80 -0.84 -13.78
N GLY A 162 -0.62 -0.58 -14.37
CA GLY A 162 -0.13 -1.30 -15.54
C GLY A 162 1.34 -1.71 -15.48
#